data_9e3948b289a4e66e0bb8143678f696af
#
_entry.id   9e3948b289a4e66e0bb8143678f696af
#
_cell.length_a   1.000
_cell.length_b   1.000
_cell.length_c   1.000
_cell.angle_alpha   90.00
_cell.angle_beta   90.00
_cell.angle_gamma   90.00
#
_symmetry.space_group_name_H-M   'P 1'
#
loop_
_entity.id
_entity.type
_entity.pdbx_description
1 polymer ?
#
loop_
_entity_poly.entity_id
_entity_poly.type
_entity_poly.pdbx_seq_one_letter_code
_entity_poly.pdbx_strand_id
1 'polypeptide(L)' 'MKLLILIGNSSVGKMTVGQELTKITPFRLFHNHMMIEPVLEVFGSFRGDVIQKLRSVIFEEFAKSDQYGLIFTFM' A
#
# COMPACT_ATOMS: atom_id res chain seq x y z
N MET A 1 -11.42 -10.93 -0.57
CA MET A 1 -10.07 -10.32 -0.65
C MET A 1 -9.15 -10.89 0.41
N LYS A 2 -7.92 -11.16 0.06
CA LYS A 2 -6.88 -11.53 1.03
C LYS A 2 -5.95 -10.35 1.25
N LEU A 3 -5.49 -10.16 2.47
CA LEU A 3 -4.62 -9.05 2.83
C LEU A 3 -3.37 -9.57 3.50
N LEU A 4 -2.22 -9.17 2.98
CA LEU A 4 -0.91 -9.46 3.57
C LEU A 4 -0.24 -8.13 3.90
N ILE A 5 0.13 -7.95 5.17
CA ILE A 5 0.76 -6.71 5.62
C ILE A 5 2.21 -6.99 5.98
N LEU A 6 3.13 -6.24 5.37
CA LEU A 6 4.55 -6.30 5.67
C LEU A 6 4.95 -5.07 6.45
N ILE A 7 5.41 -5.26 7.68
CA ILE A 7 5.76 -4.18 8.60
C ILE A 7 7.22 -4.32 9.01
N GLY A 8 7.94 -3.21 9.10
CA GLY A 8 9.31 -3.22 9.57
C GLY A 8 10.01 -1.88 9.36
N ASN A 9 11.26 -1.81 9.82
CA ASN A 9 12.03 -0.57 9.80
C ASN A 9 12.72 -0.31 8.46
N SER A 10 12.80 -1.30 7.58
CA SER A 10 13.46 -1.17 6.29
C SER A 10 12.44 -1.38 5.17
N SER A 11 12.18 -0.33 4.41
CA SER A 11 11.26 -0.42 3.27
C SER A 11 11.87 -1.20 2.10
N VAL A 12 13.20 -1.20 1.97
CA VAL A 12 13.87 -1.83 0.83
C VAL A 12 13.63 -3.34 0.82
N GLY A 13 13.84 -4.00 1.96
CA GLY A 13 13.61 -5.44 2.06
C GLY A 13 12.15 -5.80 1.85
N LYS A 14 11.23 -5.01 2.40
CA LYS A 14 9.79 -5.25 2.24
C LYS A 14 9.34 -5.07 0.81
N MET A 15 9.88 -4.06 0.12
CA MET A 15 9.57 -3.86 -1.30
C MET A 15 10.04 -5.04 -2.13
N THR A 16 11.24 -5.55 -1.87
CA THR A 16 11.77 -6.69 -2.60
C THR A 16 10.89 -7.93 -2.39
N VAL A 17 10.53 -8.22 -1.14
CA VAL A 17 9.67 -9.36 -0.83
C VAL A 17 8.30 -9.21 -1.49
N GLY A 18 7.70 -8.01 -1.38
CA GLY A 18 6.41 -7.74 -2.00
C GLY A 18 6.44 -7.91 -3.51
N GLN A 19 7.48 -7.38 -4.16
CA GLN A 19 7.63 -7.50 -5.62
C GLN A 19 7.81 -8.95 -6.06
N GLU A 20 8.59 -9.73 -5.31
CA GLU A 20 8.76 -11.15 -5.64
C GLU A 20 7.45 -11.92 -5.48
N LEU A 21 6.67 -11.60 -4.44
CA LEU A 21 5.37 -12.23 -4.24
C LEU A 21 4.40 -11.93 -5.37
N THR A 22 4.43 -10.72 -5.93
CA THR A 22 3.54 -10.38 -7.05
C THR A 22 3.91 -11.11 -8.34
N LYS A 23 5.14 -11.61 -8.45
CA LYS A 23 5.56 -12.40 -9.61
C LYS A 23 5.03 -13.83 -9.58
N ILE A 24 4.79 -14.38 -8.39
CA ILE A 24 4.41 -15.77 -8.23
C ILE A 24 3.00 -15.95 -7.69
N THR A 25 2.32 -14.87 -7.37
CA THR A 25 0.95 -14.89 -6.85
C THR A 25 0.11 -13.81 -7.56
N PRO A 26 -1.23 -13.93 -7.54
CA PRO A 26 -2.09 -12.87 -8.09
C PRO A 26 -2.31 -11.68 -7.15
N PHE A 27 -1.45 -11.50 -6.14
CA PHE A 27 -1.53 -10.33 -5.26
C PHE A 27 -1.11 -9.07 -5.99
N ARG A 28 -1.76 -7.95 -5.64
CA ARG A 28 -1.34 -6.62 -6.04
C ARG A 28 -0.53 -5.99 -4.91
N LEU A 29 0.39 -5.10 -5.26
CA LEU A 29 1.30 -4.47 -4.29
C LEU A 29 0.91 -3.02 -4.06
N PHE A 30 0.82 -2.64 -2.78
CA PHE A 30 0.47 -1.29 -2.38
C PHE A 30 1.45 -0.82 -1.30
N HIS A 31 2.36 0.06 -1.69
CA HIS A 31 3.32 0.66 -0.76
C HIS A 31 2.70 1.88 -0.10
N ASN A 32 3.00 2.08 1.18
CA ASN A 32 2.54 3.26 1.90
C ASN A 32 3.02 4.55 1.23
N HIS A 33 4.22 4.54 0.64
CA HIS A 33 4.75 5.70 -0.07
C HIS A 33 3.92 6.13 -1.26
N MET A 34 3.13 5.25 -1.83
CA MET A 34 2.25 5.60 -2.94
C MET A 34 1.21 6.65 -2.57
N MET A 35 0.91 6.77 -1.27
CA MET A 35 -0.02 7.80 -0.79
C MET A 35 0.71 9.04 -0.29
N ILE A 36 1.92 8.87 0.24
CA ILE A 36 2.65 9.97 0.86
C ILE A 36 3.10 10.99 -0.19
N GLU A 37 3.66 10.53 -1.31
CA GLU A 37 4.20 11.43 -2.32
C GLU A 37 3.18 12.40 -2.90
N PRO A 38 2.00 11.96 -3.38
CA PRO A 38 1.02 12.91 -3.91
C PRO A 38 0.51 13.88 -2.85
N VAL A 39 0.42 13.45 -1.59
CA VAL A 39 0.00 14.34 -0.51
C VAL A 39 1.05 15.42 -0.28
N LEU A 40 2.33 15.05 -0.25
CA LEU A 40 3.41 16.04 -0.12
C LEU A 40 3.43 17.03 -1.29
N GLU A 41 3.20 16.55 -2.50
CA GLU A 41 3.17 17.39 -3.70
C GLU A 41 2.04 18.41 -3.64
N VAL A 42 0.85 17.98 -3.28
CA VAL A 42 -0.35 18.83 -3.33
C VAL A 42 -0.37 19.80 -2.15
N PHE A 43 -0.03 19.35 -0.96
CA PHE A 43 -0.17 20.17 0.25
C PHE A 43 1.13 20.82 0.69
N GLY A 44 2.26 20.42 0.13
CA GLY A 44 3.56 20.94 0.54
C GLY A 44 4.01 20.50 1.93
N SER A 45 3.27 19.58 2.56
CA SER A 45 3.59 19.08 3.89
C SER A 45 2.96 17.71 4.10
N PHE A 46 3.43 17.00 5.12
CA PHE A 46 2.87 15.71 5.48
C PHE A 46 1.50 15.91 6.13
N ARG A 47 0.49 15.26 5.57
CA ARG A 47 -0.88 15.32 6.07
C ARG A 47 -1.35 13.89 6.35
N GLY A 48 -1.11 13.42 7.57
CA GLY A 48 -1.50 12.07 7.98
C GLY A 48 -3.00 11.81 7.89
N ASP A 49 -3.80 12.86 8.13
CA ASP A 49 -5.27 12.76 8.02
C ASP A 49 -5.70 12.43 6.59
N VAL A 50 -5.09 13.09 5.61
CA VAL A 50 -5.38 12.84 4.19
C VAL A 50 -4.89 11.46 3.78
N ILE A 51 -3.69 11.10 4.20
CA ILE A 51 -3.11 9.79 3.88
C ILE A 51 -3.99 8.67 4.41
N GLN A 52 -4.51 8.80 5.63
CA GLN A 52 -5.39 7.81 6.22
C GLN A 52 -6.69 7.65 5.44
N LYS A 53 -7.25 8.77 4.98
CA LYS A 53 -8.46 8.74 4.16
C LYS A 53 -8.22 8.03 2.83
N LEU A 54 -7.10 8.34 2.17
CA LEU A 54 -6.74 7.69 0.91
C LEU A 54 -6.58 6.18 1.10
N ARG A 55 -5.91 5.77 2.17
CA ARG A 55 -5.71 4.36 2.48
C ARG A 55 -7.05 3.66 2.68
N SER A 56 -7.95 4.27 3.44
CA SER A 56 -9.28 3.71 3.70
C SER A 56 -10.07 3.52 2.42
N VAL A 57 -10.05 4.52 1.53
CA VAL A 57 -10.75 4.44 0.25
C VAL A 57 -10.20 3.29 -0.59
N ILE A 58 -8.87 3.18 -0.68
CA ILE A 58 -8.25 2.13 -1.48
C ILE A 58 -8.61 0.76 -0.92
N PHE A 59 -8.54 0.56 0.39
CA PHE A 59 -8.88 -0.71 1.01
C PHE A 59 -10.35 -1.06 0.80
N GLU A 60 -11.25 -0.10 0.97
CA GLU A 60 -12.69 -0.34 0.77
C GLU A 60 -13.01 -0.72 -0.67
N GLU A 61 -12.48 0.05 -1.63
CA GLU A 61 -12.75 -0.22 -3.04
C GLU A 61 -12.10 -1.51 -3.50
N PHE A 62 -10.90 -1.81 -2.99
CA PHE A 62 -10.25 -3.07 -3.33
C PHE A 62 -11.03 -4.26 -2.80
N ALA A 63 -11.59 -4.14 -1.58
CA ALA A 63 -12.39 -5.21 -0.98
C ALA A 63 -13.68 -5.48 -1.78
N LYS A 64 -14.23 -4.46 -2.43
CA LYS A 64 -15.41 -4.62 -3.30
C LYS A 64 -15.07 -5.16 -4.68
N SER A 65 -13.80 -5.13 -5.06
CA SER A 65 -13.36 -5.60 -6.37
C SER A 65 -13.27 -7.13 -6.37
N ASP A 66 -13.07 -7.69 -7.56
CA ASP A 66 -12.87 -9.13 -7.73
C ASP A 66 -11.37 -9.51 -7.67
N GLN A 67 -10.51 -8.60 -7.24
CA GLN A 67 -9.08 -8.86 -7.11
C GLN A 67 -8.82 -9.90 -6.02
N TYR A 68 -7.79 -10.72 -6.26
CA TYR A 68 -7.47 -11.84 -5.38
C TYR A 68 -7.02 -11.36 -3.99
N GLY A 69 -6.09 -10.42 -3.96
CA GLY A 69 -5.55 -9.95 -2.69
C GLY A 69 -4.58 -8.80 -2.85
N LEU A 70 -4.23 -8.19 -1.73
CA LEU A 70 -3.40 -7.01 -1.66
C LEU A 70 -2.24 -7.24 -0.69
N ILE A 71 -1.03 -6.89 -1.12
CA ILE A 71 0.14 -6.85 -0.25
C ILE A 71 0.38 -5.38 0.11
N PHE A 72 0.26 -5.04 1.37
CA PHE A 72 0.48 -3.67 1.84
C PHE A 72 1.79 -3.59 2.62
N THR A 73 2.70 -2.72 2.19
CA THR A 73 3.95 -2.49 2.92
C THR A 73 3.83 -1.22 3.75
N PHE A 74 4.21 -1.33 5.01
CA PHE A 74 4.07 -0.27 5.99
C PHE A 74 5.37 -0.13 6.79
N MET A 75 5.85 1.10 6.92
CA MET A 75 7.02 1.40 7.75
C MET A 75 6.62 1.98 9.06
#